data_171a5584cf8d346900bad588c1f4c859
#
_entry.id   171a5584cf8d346900bad588c1f4c859
#
_cell.length_a   1.000
_cell.length_b   1.000
_cell.length_c   1.000
_cell.angle_alpha   90.00
_cell.angle_beta   90.00
_cell.angle_gamma   90.00
#
_symmetry.space_group_name_H-M   'P 1'
#
loop_
_entity.id
_entity.type
_entity.pdbx_description
1 polymer ?
#
loop_
_entity_poly.entity_id
_entity_poly.type
_entity_poly.pdbx_seq_one_letter_code
_entity_poly.pdbx_strand_id
1 'polypeptide(L)'
;MYGLKGVSIWIDDIRPQPEGFRRCMAYAEAIATIDYFSKCEGGIDLVCFDHDLGEEKSGYDVAKYIVENQIPIGGYIVQSMNPVGRKNICELLDHYGYKQL
;
A
#
# COMPACT_ATOMS: atom_id res chain seq x y z
N MET A 1 1.80 25.19 13.50
CA MET A 1 1.26 24.92 12.26
C MET A 1 1.33 23.47 11.90
N TYR A 2 0.70 23.17 10.91
CA TYR A 2 0.48 21.80 10.56
C TYR A 2 1.43 21.39 9.46
N GLY A 3 2.07 20.27 9.61
CA GLY A 3 2.78 19.67 8.51
C GLY A 3 1.79 19.27 7.43
N LEU A 4 2.27 19.11 6.20
CA LEU A 4 1.45 18.56 5.16
C LEU A 4 1.15 17.11 5.47
N LYS A 5 -0.11 16.74 5.32
CA LYS A 5 -0.50 15.35 5.47
C LYS A 5 -0.04 14.58 4.26
N GLY A 6 0.36 13.35 4.49
CA GLY A 6 0.67 12.43 3.41
C GLY A 6 -0.60 11.89 2.77
N VAL A 7 -0.41 11.15 1.70
CA VAL A 7 -1.51 10.53 0.98
C VAL A 7 -1.83 9.17 1.59
N SER A 8 -3.09 8.78 1.53
CA SER A 8 -3.54 7.42 1.86
C SER A 8 -3.88 6.72 0.55
N ILE A 9 -3.35 5.52 0.36
CA ILE A 9 -3.47 4.76 -0.90
C ILE A 9 -4.28 3.50 -0.66
N TRP A 10 -5.24 3.24 -1.56
CA TRP A 10 -6.16 2.10 -1.50
C TRP A 10 -5.91 1.22 -2.71
N ILE A 11 -5.31 0.05 -2.47
CA ILE A 11 -4.96 -0.89 -3.55
C ILE A 11 -5.99 -2.00 -3.57
N ASP A 12 -6.91 -1.93 -4.54
CA ASP A 12 -8.01 -2.88 -4.62
C ASP A 12 -8.66 -2.75 -5.99
N ASP A 13 -8.81 -3.84 -6.71
CA ASP A 13 -9.37 -3.84 -8.05
C ASP A 13 -10.91 -3.88 -8.06
N ILE A 14 -11.52 -4.24 -6.93
CA ILE A 14 -12.98 -4.43 -6.84
C ILE A 14 -13.65 -3.42 -5.92
N ARG A 15 -13.15 -3.28 -4.68
CA ARG A 15 -13.80 -2.45 -3.67
C ARG A 15 -13.47 -0.98 -3.88
N PRO A 16 -14.49 -0.11 -3.86
CA PRO A 16 -14.23 1.33 -3.97
C PRO A 16 -13.53 1.84 -2.72
N GLN A 17 -12.73 2.86 -2.90
CA GLN A 17 -11.97 3.43 -1.81
C GLN A 17 -12.86 4.28 -0.88
N PRO A 18 -12.51 4.36 0.40
CA PRO A 18 -13.11 5.33 1.29
C PRO A 18 -12.75 6.76 0.86
N GLU A 19 -13.51 7.72 1.34
CA GLU A 19 -13.24 9.12 1.05
C GLU A 19 -11.85 9.49 1.53
N GLY A 20 -11.15 10.25 0.71
CA GLY A 20 -9.81 10.72 1.04
C GLY A 20 -8.68 9.79 0.61
N PHE A 21 -9.02 8.61 0.10
CA PHE A 21 -7.99 7.67 -0.37
C PHE A 21 -7.81 7.77 -1.88
N ARG A 22 -6.56 7.57 -2.32
CA ARG A 22 -6.24 7.39 -3.73
C ARG A 22 -6.35 5.93 -4.07
N ARG A 23 -7.17 5.61 -5.07
CA ARG A 23 -7.36 4.22 -5.49
C ARG A 23 -6.37 3.82 -6.55
N CYS A 24 -5.81 2.62 -6.38
CA CYS A 24 -5.00 1.97 -7.40
C CYS A 24 -5.60 0.60 -7.65
N MET A 25 -5.94 0.30 -8.89
CA MET A 25 -6.66 -0.93 -9.23
C MET A 25 -5.76 -2.03 -9.75
N ALA A 26 -4.48 -1.73 -9.99
CA ALA A 26 -3.54 -2.67 -10.56
C ALA A 26 -2.13 -2.41 -10.03
N TYR A 27 -1.27 -3.39 -10.16
CA TYR A 27 0.11 -3.31 -9.70
C TYR A 27 0.85 -2.11 -10.29
N ALA A 28 0.81 -1.95 -11.61
CA ALA A 28 1.55 -0.87 -12.26
C ALA A 28 1.09 0.51 -11.79
N GLU A 29 -0.22 0.68 -11.62
CA GLU A 29 -0.77 1.92 -11.11
C GLU A 29 -0.32 2.17 -9.67
N ALA A 30 -0.31 1.14 -8.84
CA ALA A 30 0.13 1.24 -7.45
C ALA A 30 1.59 1.68 -7.37
N ILE A 31 2.46 1.06 -8.17
CA ILE A 31 3.88 1.38 -8.19
C ILE A 31 4.11 2.85 -8.61
N ALA A 32 3.44 3.28 -9.68
CA ALA A 32 3.58 4.65 -10.15
C ALA A 32 3.11 5.67 -9.10
N THR A 33 2.00 5.36 -8.43
CA THR A 33 1.43 6.22 -7.39
C THR A 33 2.36 6.30 -6.17
N ILE A 34 2.86 5.15 -5.73
CA ILE A 34 3.77 5.08 -4.59
C ILE A 34 5.07 5.85 -4.89
N ASP A 35 5.64 5.65 -6.07
CA ASP A 35 6.85 6.36 -6.45
C ASP A 35 6.63 7.87 -6.44
N TYR A 36 5.53 8.31 -7.02
CA TYR A 36 5.25 9.74 -7.10
C TYR A 36 5.11 10.36 -5.71
N PHE A 37 4.24 9.79 -4.87
CA PHE A 37 3.96 10.37 -3.57
C PHE A 37 5.07 10.19 -2.56
N SER A 38 5.91 9.16 -2.72
CA SER A 38 7.07 9.00 -1.85
C SER A 38 8.06 10.16 -1.97
N LYS A 39 8.02 10.86 -3.10
CA LYS A 39 8.90 12.00 -3.37
C LYS A 39 8.22 13.34 -3.10
N CYS A 40 6.93 13.33 -2.82
CA CYS A 40 6.19 14.54 -2.52
C CYS A 40 6.34 14.92 -1.05
N GLU A 41 6.23 16.21 -0.76
CA GLU A 41 6.19 16.67 0.61
C GLU A 41 4.98 16.07 1.31
N GLY A 42 5.16 15.58 2.53
CA GLY A 42 4.13 14.84 3.26
C GLY A 42 4.20 13.34 3.06
N GLY A 43 4.66 12.87 1.90
CA GLY A 43 4.87 11.45 1.65
C GLY A 43 3.60 10.61 1.66
N ILE A 44 3.73 9.38 2.14
CA ILE A 44 2.63 8.41 2.20
C ILE A 44 2.33 8.08 3.66
N ASP A 45 1.10 8.35 4.09
CA ASP A 45 0.68 8.08 5.47
C ASP A 45 0.23 6.64 5.66
N LEU A 46 -0.50 6.10 4.69
CA LEU A 46 -1.17 4.83 4.85
C LEU A 46 -1.30 4.13 3.51
N VAL A 47 -1.01 2.83 3.49
CA VAL A 47 -1.29 1.99 2.33
C VAL A 47 -2.20 0.86 2.76
N CYS A 48 -3.35 0.73 2.10
CA CYS A 48 -4.29 -0.36 2.32
C CYS A 48 -4.15 -1.35 1.19
N PHE A 49 -3.83 -2.60 1.51
CA PHE A 49 -3.55 -3.64 0.54
C PHE A 49 -4.70 -4.62 0.40
N ASP A 50 -5.07 -4.95 -0.82
CA ASP A 50 -5.74 -6.20 -1.13
C ASP A 50 -4.69 -7.10 -1.77
N HIS A 51 -4.74 -8.40 -1.49
CA HIS A 51 -3.78 -9.33 -2.05
C HIS A 51 -4.06 -9.61 -3.52
N ASP A 52 -5.32 -9.91 -3.84
CA ASP A 52 -5.70 -10.34 -5.18
C ASP A 52 -6.15 -9.15 -6.01
N LEU A 53 -5.44 -8.89 -7.09
CA LEU A 53 -5.70 -7.74 -7.97
C LEU A 53 -6.25 -8.15 -9.34
N GLY A 54 -6.70 -9.40 -9.48
CA GLY A 54 -7.27 -9.87 -10.74
C GLY A 54 -6.26 -10.00 -11.86
N GLU A 55 -4.98 -10.04 -11.53
CA GLU A 55 -3.89 -10.14 -12.50
C GLU A 55 -2.76 -10.97 -11.91
N GLU A 56 -1.69 -11.18 -12.66
CA GLU A 56 -0.55 -11.98 -12.19
C GLU A 56 0.11 -11.36 -10.96
N LYS A 57 0.34 -10.05 -11.00
CA LYS A 57 0.92 -9.35 -9.86
C LYS A 57 -0.15 -9.12 -8.79
N SER A 58 0.26 -9.20 -7.54
CA SER A 58 -0.64 -9.10 -6.39
C SER A 58 -0.26 -7.94 -5.47
N GLY A 59 -1.06 -7.73 -4.43
CA GLY A 59 -0.72 -6.78 -3.38
C GLY A 59 0.57 -7.14 -2.66
N TYR A 60 0.90 -8.43 -2.59
CA TYR A 60 2.19 -8.86 -2.04
C TYR A 60 3.36 -8.31 -2.88
N ASP A 61 3.20 -8.32 -4.20
CA ASP A 61 4.23 -7.75 -5.08
C ASP A 61 4.41 -6.26 -4.85
N VAL A 62 3.34 -5.54 -4.55
CA VAL A 62 3.43 -4.13 -4.19
C VAL A 62 4.18 -3.96 -2.87
N ALA A 63 3.88 -4.80 -1.87
CA ALA A 63 4.58 -4.77 -0.58
C ALA A 63 6.07 -5.05 -0.77
N LYS A 64 6.42 -6.01 -1.62
CA LYS A 64 7.82 -6.30 -1.96
C LYS A 64 8.51 -5.08 -2.56
N TYR A 65 7.84 -4.37 -3.45
CA TYR A 65 8.40 -3.16 -4.05
C TYR A 65 8.72 -2.12 -2.99
N ILE A 66 7.80 -1.91 -2.06
CA ILE A 66 7.98 -0.96 -0.97
C ILE A 66 9.22 -1.33 -0.14
N VAL A 67 9.34 -2.61 0.21
CA VAL A 67 10.47 -3.10 1.00
C VAL A 67 11.78 -2.97 0.23
N GLU A 68 11.80 -3.43 -1.02
CA GLU A 68 13.02 -3.45 -1.82
C GLU A 68 13.55 -2.06 -2.12
N ASN A 69 12.67 -1.09 -2.22
CA ASN A 69 13.05 0.29 -2.49
C ASN A 69 13.07 1.15 -1.22
N GLN A 70 12.88 0.54 -0.06
CA GLN A 70 12.95 1.20 1.24
C GLN A 70 12.04 2.45 1.29
N ILE A 71 10.85 2.33 0.73
CA ILE A 71 9.92 3.45 0.65
C ILE A 71 9.28 3.68 2.03
N PRO A 72 9.38 4.88 2.59
CA PRO A 72 8.77 5.15 3.89
C PRO A 72 7.26 5.33 3.74
N ILE A 73 6.51 4.65 4.60
CA ILE A 73 5.07 4.84 4.72
C ILE A 73 4.74 4.92 6.22
N GLY A 74 3.73 5.68 6.58
CA GLY A 74 3.35 5.84 7.98
C GLY A 74 2.79 4.57 8.59
N GLY A 75 2.12 3.75 7.81
CA GLY A 75 1.60 2.47 8.26
C GLY A 75 0.88 1.76 7.14
N TYR A 76 0.37 0.57 7.43
CA TYR A 76 -0.37 -0.21 6.44
C TYR A 76 -1.53 -0.95 7.07
N ILE A 77 -2.50 -1.31 6.23
CA ILE A 77 -3.63 -2.17 6.58
C ILE A 77 -3.78 -3.18 5.46
N VAL A 78 -4.16 -4.41 5.79
CA VAL A 78 -4.49 -5.42 4.79
C VAL A 78 -5.96 -5.77 4.91
N GLN A 79 -6.70 -5.68 3.82
CA GLN A 79 -8.13 -5.90 3.78
C GLN A 79 -8.51 -7.02 2.84
N SER A 80 -7.66 -8.02 2.71
CA SER A 80 -7.89 -9.12 1.78
C SER A 80 -8.78 -10.20 2.37
N MET A 81 -9.60 -10.81 1.52
CA MET A 81 -10.34 -12.00 1.86
C MET A 81 -9.48 -13.27 1.77
N ASN A 82 -8.26 -13.13 1.28
CA ASN A 82 -7.31 -14.24 1.14
C ASN A 82 -6.44 -14.30 2.40
N PRO A 83 -6.69 -15.26 3.33
CA PRO A 83 -5.96 -15.26 4.60
C PRO A 83 -4.47 -15.56 4.44
N VAL A 84 -4.08 -16.37 3.45
CA VAL A 84 -2.67 -16.64 3.19
C VAL A 84 -2.00 -15.39 2.65
N GLY A 85 -2.63 -14.71 1.71
CA GLY A 85 -2.11 -13.47 1.15
C GLY A 85 -1.97 -12.38 2.20
N ARG A 86 -2.98 -12.24 3.06
CA ARG A 86 -2.92 -11.29 4.17
C ARG A 86 -1.72 -11.57 5.07
N LYS A 87 -1.58 -12.83 5.48
CA LYS A 87 -0.48 -13.22 6.35
C LYS A 87 0.88 -12.90 5.73
N ASN A 88 1.03 -13.22 4.44
CA ASN A 88 2.28 -13.00 3.74
C ASN A 88 2.64 -11.51 3.67
N ILE A 89 1.67 -10.65 3.40
CA ILE A 89 1.91 -9.21 3.37
C ILE A 89 2.31 -8.70 4.76
N CYS A 90 1.56 -9.10 5.79
CA CYS A 90 1.84 -8.66 7.15
C CYS A 90 3.22 -9.10 7.62
N GLU A 91 3.57 -10.37 7.37
CA GLU A 91 4.87 -10.88 7.80
C GLU A 91 6.01 -10.16 7.11
N LEU A 92 5.87 -9.89 5.81
CA LEU A 92 6.89 -9.18 5.07
C LEU A 92 7.09 -7.77 5.60
N LEU A 93 6.00 -7.02 5.72
CA LEU A 93 6.09 -5.62 6.14
C LEU A 93 6.53 -5.49 7.59
N ASP A 94 6.01 -6.34 8.48
CA ASP A 94 6.42 -6.33 9.88
C ASP A 94 7.90 -6.65 10.03
N HIS A 95 8.39 -7.62 9.26
CA HIS A 95 9.81 -8.00 9.32
C HIS A 95 10.73 -6.82 9.03
N TYR A 96 10.33 -5.95 8.10
CA TYR A 96 11.13 -4.79 7.73
C TYR A 96 10.76 -3.52 8.49
N GLY A 97 10.01 -3.65 9.58
CA GLY A 97 9.76 -2.55 10.50
C GLY A 97 8.60 -1.64 10.16
N TYR A 98 7.79 -2.00 9.18
CA TYR A 98 6.59 -1.21 8.85
C TYR A 98 5.49 -1.49 9.86
N LYS A 99 4.72 -0.46 10.17
CA LYS A 99 3.73 -0.54 11.25
C LYS A 99 2.36 -0.89 10.71
N GLN A 100 1.75 -1.95 11.25
CA GLN A 100 0.37 -2.30 10.95
C GLN A 100 -0.55 -1.44 11.81
N LEU A 101 -1.52 -0.84 11.18
CA LEU A 101 -2.49 0.03 11.85
C LEU A 101 -3.82 -0.66 12.13
#